data_be785ef517c1cec01d447bda9c2fa4e2
#
_entry.id   be785ef517c1cec01d447bda9c2fa4e2
#
_cell.length_a   1.000
_cell.length_b   1.000
_cell.length_c   1.000
_cell.angle_alpha   90.00
_cell.angle_beta   90.00
_cell.angle_gamma   90.00
#
_symmetry.space_group_name_H-M   'P 1'
#
loop_
_entity.id
_entity.type
_entity.pdbx_description
1 polymer ?
#
loop_
_entity_poly.entity_id
_entity_poly.type
_entity_poly.pdbx_seq_one_letter_code
_entity_poly.pdbx_strand_id
1 'polypeptide(L)'
;MTSPALQEIIALLGCPAAGNPAQYLHERALAEASLDWRFLTLDVAPERIGAALGGVAAMGFRGCVLSGPLRSHATPHLATLSPAATFSRAVSLVERQPTGLVGHMTDGRGLLEALRAHIDPTGTRVLLIGAGPAARATALELSLARAAEIIVCTRTSERAADLVEALGAVDGATAAMLPWQPEITVPEQVDIVISAVPAEAAPSLAGLRKDHVVADFALMSQPAPIVAAAQKHGACAIDGLEIHCEKTAIDFHTWTGLDPDTDLLRELLDEYLNA
;
A
#
# COMPACT_ATOMS: atom_id res chain seq x y z
N MET A 1 15.71 6.28 30.98
CA MET A 1 14.38 6.63 31.53
C MET A 1 13.84 7.77 30.72
N THR A 2 12.83 7.52 29.91
CA THR A 2 12.11 8.57 29.20
C THR A 2 11.37 9.42 30.23
N SER A 3 11.42 10.74 30.08
CA SER A 3 10.67 11.64 30.95
C SER A 3 9.17 11.32 30.81
N PRO A 4 8.42 11.05 31.88
CA PRO A 4 6.99 10.75 31.79
C PRO A 4 6.15 11.93 31.25
N ALA A 5 6.76 13.08 31.01
CA ALA A 5 6.10 14.26 30.45
C ALA A 5 6.21 14.37 28.93
N LEU A 6 7.05 13.57 28.26
CA LEU A 6 7.24 13.58 26.83
C LEU A 6 6.75 12.26 26.24
N GLN A 7 5.61 12.32 25.54
CA GLN A 7 5.07 11.19 24.80
C GLN A 7 5.63 11.20 23.38
N GLU A 8 5.89 10.03 22.82
CA GLU A 8 6.19 9.89 21.40
C GLU A 8 4.92 10.15 20.57
N ILE A 9 5.08 10.81 19.46
CA ILE A 9 3.97 11.20 18.59
C ILE A 9 4.22 10.67 17.18
N ILE A 10 3.19 10.08 16.60
CA ILE A 10 3.07 9.76 15.18
C ILE A 10 1.80 10.40 14.63
N ALA A 11 1.70 10.57 13.32
CA ALA A 11 0.54 11.23 12.72
C ALA A 11 0.13 10.62 11.38
N LEU A 12 -1.13 10.86 11.00
CA LEU A 12 -1.59 10.83 9.61
C LEU A 12 -1.61 12.27 9.09
N LEU A 13 -0.96 12.50 7.95
CA LEU A 13 -1.14 13.71 7.16
C LEU A 13 -1.98 13.37 5.92
N GLY A 14 -3.11 14.01 5.74
CA GLY A 14 -4.06 13.72 4.66
C GLY A 14 -4.69 14.97 4.05
N CYS A 15 -5.30 14.80 2.88
CA CYS A 15 -6.09 15.84 2.22
C CYS A 15 -7.22 15.20 1.38
N PRO A 16 -8.41 14.99 1.96
CA PRO A 16 -8.75 15.14 3.38
C PRO A 16 -8.10 14.02 4.23
N ALA A 17 -7.89 14.28 5.52
CA ALA A 17 -7.49 13.28 6.49
C ALA A 17 -8.69 12.56 7.12
N ALA A 18 -9.84 13.23 7.15
CA ALA A 18 -11.09 12.71 7.71
C ALA A 18 -11.52 11.39 7.03
N GLY A 19 -12.06 10.46 7.81
CA GLY A 19 -12.51 9.16 7.32
C GLY A 19 -11.39 8.13 7.09
N ASN A 20 -10.14 8.45 7.47
CA ASN A 20 -9.04 7.50 7.38
C ASN A 20 -8.92 6.67 8.69
N PRO A 21 -8.87 5.34 8.64
CA PRO A 21 -8.83 4.49 9.83
C PRO A 21 -7.49 4.51 10.59
N ALA A 22 -6.43 5.13 10.04
CA ALA A 22 -5.08 5.00 10.58
C ALA A 22 -4.96 5.35 12.07
N GLN A 23 -5.61 6.45 12.53
CA GLN A 23 -5.57 6.81 13.95
C GLN A 23 -6.21 5.72 14.81
N TYR A 24 -7.39 5.26 14.41
CA TYR A 24 -8.13 4.25 15.17
C TYR A 24 -7.31 2.94 15.32
N LEU A 25 -6.72 2.47 14.23
CA LEU A 25 -5.90 1.25 14.21
C LEU A 25 -4.62 1.42 15.04
N HIS A 26 -3.87 2.48 14.79
CA HIS A 26 -2.58 2.66 15.47
C HIS A 26 -2.73 2.94 16.96
N GLU A 27 -3.72 3.72 17.42
CA GLU A 27 -3.95 3.95 18.85
C GLU A 27 -4.29 2.64 19.58
N ARG A 28 -5.05 1.74 18.95
CA ARG A 28 -5.36 0.42 19.52
C ARG A 28 -4.13 -0.49 19.56
N ALA A 29 -3.35 -0.53 18.46
CA ALA A 29 -2.11 -1.30 18.42
C ALA A 29 -1.07 -0.77 19.43
N LEU A 30 -0.96 0.53 19.62
CA LEU A 30 -0.09 1.14 20.63
C LEU A 30 -0.53 0.76 22.05
N ALA A 31 -1.82 0.77 22.32
CA ALA A 31 -2.37 0.38 23.63
C ALA A 31 -2.10 -1.10 23.94
N GLU A 32 -2.31 -1.99 22.95
CA GLU A 32 -2.02 -3.42 23.08
C GLU A 32 -0.54 -3.67 23.33
N ALA A 33 0.33 -2.96 22.62
CA ALA A 33 1.79 -3.02 22.82
C ALA A 33 2.25 -2.32 24.11
N SER A 34 1.34 -1.78 24.94
CA SER A 34 1.64 -1.02 26.16
C SER A 34 2.57 0.19 25.91
N LEU A 35 2.46 0.83 24.75
CA LEU A 35 3.20 2.04 24.37
C LEU A 35 2.37 3.28 24.69
N ASP A 36 2.89 4.17 25.55
CA ASP A 36 2.25 5.47 25.86
C ASP A 36 2.62 6.51 24.79
N TRP A 37 2.25 6.22 23.53
CA TRP A 37 2.41 7.12 22.38
C TRP A 37 1.07 7.74 22.01
N ARG A 38 1.09 8.73 21.14
CA ARG A 38 -0.12 9.36 20.57
C ARG A 38 -0.08 9.32 19.07
N PHE A 39 -1.24 9.06 18.48
CA PHE A 39 -1.45 9.18 17.04
C PHE A 39 -2.39 10.37 16.77
N LEU A 40 -2.04 11.24 15.82
CA LEU A 40 -2.81 12.41 15.46
C LEU A 40 -3.25 12.34 14.00
N THR A 41 -4.47 12.79 13.70
CA THR A 41 -4.96 12.95 12.33
C THR A 41 -4.99 14.42 11.98
N LEU A 42 -4.27 14.82 10.92
CA LEU A 42 -4.03 16.22 10.56
C LEU A 42 -4.32 16.44 9.07
N ASP A 43 -5.19 17.42 8.77
CA ASP A 43 -5.39 17.90 7.41
C ASP A 43 -4.23 18.79 6.98
N VAL A 44 -3.64 18.47 5.82
CA VAL A 44 -2.53 19.21 5.24
C VAL A 44 -2.77 19.39 3.75
N ALA A 45 -2.88 20.64 3.30
CA ALA A 45 -2.97 20.94 1.88
C ALA A 45 -1.68 20.52 1.14
N PRO A 46 -1.77 19.99 -0.09
CA PRO A 46 -0.59 19.47 -0.82
C PRO A 46 0.56 20.46 -0.93
N GLU A 47 0.28 21.73 -1.15
CA GLU A 47 1.27 22.80 -1.24
C GLU A 47 1.94 23.14 0.10
N ARG A 48 1.41 22.64 1.22
CA ARG A 48 1.95 22.83 2.57
C ARG A 48 2.73 21.64 3.09
N ILE A 49 2.83 20.55 2.32
CA ILE A 49 3.45 19.31 2.81
C ILE A 49 4.91 19.50 3.26
N GLY A 50 5.68 20.32 2.56
CA GLY A 50 7.07 20.60 2.96
C GLY A 50 7.17 21.27 4.33
N ALA A 51 6.29 22.25 4.62
CA ALA A 51 6.23 22.89 5.93
C ALA A 51 5.74 21.92 7.02
N ALA A 52 4.77 21.06 6.71
CA ALA A 52 4.28 20.03 7.63
C ALA A 52 5.37 19.02 7.99
N LEU A 53 6.13 18.51 7.02
CA LEU A 53 7.26 17.61 7.25
C LEU A 53 8.39 18.28 8.06
N GLY A 54 8.66 19.57 7.79
CA GLY A 54 9.55 20.37 8.63
C GLY A 54 9.07 20.46 10.08
N GLY A 55 7.75 20.59 10.30
CA GLY A 55 7.12 20.57 11.61
C GLY A 55 7.25 19.19 12.29
N VAL A 56 7.00 18.10 11.57
CA VAL A 56 7.20 16.71 12.05
C VAL A 56 8.62 16.52 12.57
N ALA A 57 9.62 16.98 11.81
CA ALA A 57 11.02 16.91 12.22
C ALA A 57 11.31 17.80 13.44
N ALA A 58 10.89 19.07 13.40
CA ALA A 58 11.20 20.06 14.45
C ALA A 58 10.54 19.74 15.78
N MET A 59 9.30 19.21 15.77
CA MET A 59 8.57 18.79 16.98
C MET A 59 9.00 17.40 17.47
N GLY A 60 9.87 16.70 16.74
CA GLY A 60 10.39 15.42 17.17
C GLY A 60 9.40 14.24 17.05
N PHE A 61 8.43 14.30 16.13
CA PHE A 61 7.54 13.17 15.86
C PHE A 61 8.38 11.96 15.40
N ARG A 62 7.92 10.75 15.73
CA ARG A 62 8.55 9.51 15.25
C ARG A 62 8.40 9.35 13.73
N GLY A 63 7.36 9.93 13.19
CA GLY A 63 7.07 9.94 11.76
C GLY A 63 5.61 10.21 11.46
N CYS A 64 5.21 9.92 10.22
CA CYS A 64 3.82 10.06 9.82
C CYS A 64 3.44 9.12 8.65
N VAL A 65 2.17 8.74 8.59
CA VAL A 65 1.54 8.16 7.39
C VAL A 65 1.13 9.30 6.47
N LEU A 66 1.26 9.11 5.18
CA LEU A 66 0.76 10.03 4.15
C LEU A 66 -0.38 9.40 3.36
N SER A 67 -1.49 10.12 3.21
CA SER A 67 -2.62 9.66 2.41
C SER A 67 -2.88 10.57 1.20
N GLY A 68 -3.65 10.03 0.25
CA GLY A 68 -4.11 10.76 -0.93
C GLY A 68 -2.99 11.42 -1.73
N PRO A 69 -3.20 12.68 -2.16
CA PRO A 69 -2.26 13.36 -3.04
C PRO A 69 -0.91 13.69 -2.37
N LEU A 70 -0.85 13.69 -1.03
CA LEU A 70 0.37 14.03 -0.30
C LEU A 70 1.51 13.05 -0.57
N ARG A 71 1.21 11.80 -0.91
CA ARG A 71 2.20 10.75 -1.16
C ARG A 71 3.24 11.12 -2.22
N SER A 72 2.82 11.67 -3.34
CA SER A 72 3.73 12.12 -4.40
C SER A 72 4.31 13.51 -4.14
N HIS A 73 3.56 14.38 -3.46
CA HIS A 73 4.02 15.74 -3.14
C HIS A 73 5.12 15.76 -2.06
N ALA A 74 5.21 14.72 -1.23
CA ALA A 74 6.20 14.65 -0.16
C ALA A 74 7.63 14.35 -0.65
N THR A 75 7.79 13.66 -1.77
CA THR A 75 9.10 13.17 -2.23
C THR A 75 10.17 14.26 -2.36
N PRO A 76 9.90 15.48 -2.87
CA PRO A 76 10.91 16.53 -2.99
C PRO A 76 11.36 17.13 -1.64
N HIS A 77 10.64 16.84 -0.55
CA HIS A 77 10.87 17.40 0.78
C HIS A 77 11.55 16.41 1.74
N LEU A 78 11.94 15.24 1.26
CA LEU A 78 12.61 14.19 2.03
C LEU A 78 14.02 14.00 1.50
N ALA A 79 15.01 14.04 2.39
CA ALA A 79 16.42 13.90 2.03
C ALA A 79 16.78 12.46 1.62
N THR A 80 16.06 11.48 2.15
CA THR A 80 16.30 10.05 1.91
C THR A 80 14.98 9.36 1.57
N LEU A 81 15.00 8.54 0.52
CA LEU A 81 13.89 7.69 0.10
C LEU A 81 14.34 6.24 0.08
N SER A 82 13.49 5.32 0.52
CA SER A 82 13.71 3.89 0.33
C SER A 82 13.68 3.53 -1.17
N PRO A 83 14.24 2.37 -1.56
CA PRO A 83 14.16 1.91 -2.95
C PRO A 83 12.73 1.87 -3.49
N ALA A 84 11.78 1.37 -2.69
CA ALA A 84 10.36 1.33 -3.06
C ALA A 84 9.74 2.73 -3.22
N ALA A 85 10.08 3.70 -2.35
CA ALA A 85 9.62 5.07 -2.48
C ALA A 85 10.21 5.77 -3.72
N THR A 86 11.48 5.52 -4.00
CA THR A 86 12.15 6.04 -5.21
C THR A 86 11.51 5.47 -6.48
N PHE A 87 11.32 4.16 -6.53
CA PHE A 87 10.74 3.48 -7.69
C PHE A 87 9.28 3.88 -7.93
N SER A 88 8.48 3.99 -6.87
CA SER A 88 7.07 4.37 -6.97
C SER A 88 6.85 5.87 -7.15
N ARG A 89 7.89 6.69 -6.93
CA ARG A 89 7.82 8.16 -6.92
C ARG A 89 6.79 8.69 -5.92
N ALA A 90 6.66 8.00 -4.79
CA ALA A 90 5.69 8.34 -3.76
C ALA A 90 6.12 7.78 -2.40
N VAL A 91 5.58 8.37 -1.34
CA VAL A 91 5.85 8.00 0.04
C VAL A 91 4.52 7.76 0.75
N SER A 92 4.36 6.59 1.36
CA SER A 92 3.20 6.28 2.21
C SER A 92 3.50 6.41 3.70
N LEU A 93 4.78 6.27 4.07
CA LEU A 93 5.26 6.29 5.45
C LEU A 93 6.51 7.16 5.56
N VAL A 94 6.58 8.00 6.56
CA VAL A 94 7.76 8.78 6.93
C VAL A 94 8.25 8.32 8.29
N GLU A 95 9.53 8.02 8.38
CA GLU A 95 10.23 7.64 9.60
C GLU A 95 11.26 8.73 9.98
N ARG A 96 11.31 9.09 11.26
CA ARG A 96 12.39 9.95 11.76
C ARG A 96 13.58 9.11 12.20
N GLN A 97 14.70 9.30 11.52
CA GLN A 97 15.99 8.72 11.88
C GLN A 97 16.95 9.80 12.41
N PRO A 98 18.09 9.43 13.02
CA PRO A 98 19.10 10.40 13.48
C PRO A 98 19.61 11.33 12.37
N THR A 99 19.58 10.88 11.13
CA THR A 99 20.04 11.62 9.94
C THR A 99 18.95 12.49 9.30
N GLY A 100 17.70 12.43 9.80
CA GLY A 100 16.56 13.18 9.24
C GLY A 100 15.36 12.30 8.94
N LEU A 101 14.43 12.84 8.16
CA LEU A 101 13.24 12.11 7.74
C LEU A 101 13.55 11.20 6.54
N VAL A 102 13.14 9.95 6.64
CA VAL A 102 13.24 8.94 5.57
C VAL A 102 11.84 8.60 5.07
N GLY A 103 11.65 8.63 3.75
CA GLY A 103 10.38 8.26 3.12
C GLY A 103 10.38 6.81 2.64
N HIS A 104 9.32 6.08 3.00
CA HIS A 104 9.09 4.71 2.58
C HIS A 104 7.78 4.60 1.78
N MET A 105 7.69 3.55 0.95
CA MET A 105 6.46 3.17 0.28
C MET A 105 6.14 1.72 0.63
N THR A 106 5.19 1.53 1.54
CA THR A 106 4.90 0.25 2.19
C THR A 106 3.71 -0.50 1.58
N ASP A 107 2.95 0.13 0.68
CA ASP A 107 1.76 -0.47 0.06
C ASP A 107 2.09 -1.79 -0.67
N GLY A 108 3.15 -1.80 -1.48
CA GLY A 108 3.54 -2.99 -2.24
C GLY A 108 3.98 -4.14 -1.34
N ARG A 109 4.68 -3.83 -0.26
CA ARG A 109 5.09 -4.82 0.73
C ARG A 109 3.88 -5.37 1.51
N GLY A 110 2.93 -4.51 1.91
CA GLY A 110 1.69 -4.96 2.54
C GLY A 110 0.93 -5.96 1.66
N LEU A 111 0.80 -5.67 0.35
CA LEU A 111 0.22 -6.64 -0.58
C LEU A 111 1.05 -7.93 -0.68
N LEU A 112 2.38 -7.84 -0.74
CA LEU A 112 3.24 -9.02 -0.84
C LEU A 112 3.08 -9.95 0.38
N GLU A 113 3.00 -9.40 1.59
CA GLU A 113 2.78 -10.20 2.80
C GLU A 113 1.37 -10.84 2.80
N ALA A 114 0.32 -10.09 2.41
CA ALA A 114 -1.02 -10.65 2.23
C ALA A 114 -1.04 -11.79 1.19
N LEU A 115 -0.35 -11.63 0.06
CA LEU A 115 -0.23 -12.69 -0.96
C LEU A 115 0.44 -13.95 -0.42
N ARG A 116 1.51 -13.81 0.37
CA ARG A 116 2.29 -14.93 0.93
C ARG A 116 1.49 -15.86 1.85
N ALA A 117 0.41 -15.36 2.45
CA ALA A 117 -0.51 -16.20 3.20
C ALA A 117 -1.31 -17.18 2.32
N HIS A 118 -1.39 -16.93 1.01
CA HIS A 118 -2.22 -17.67 0.07
C HIS A 118 -1.43 -18.35 -1.04
N ILE A 119 -0.34 -17.74 -1.52
CA ILE A 119 0.48 -18.23 -2.63
C ILE A 119 1.92 -17.74 -2.50
N ASP A 120 2.88 -18.57 -2.90
CA ASP A 120 4.25 -18.11 -3.15
C ASP A 120 4.30 -17.37 -4.50
N PRO A 121 4.64 -16.10 -4.55
CA PRO A 121 4.70 -15.34 -5.80
C PRO A 121 5.86 -15.75 -6.71
N THR A 122 6.82 -16.55 -6.23
CA THR A 122 7.96 -17.01 -7.00
C THR A 122 7.54 -17.79 -8.25
N GLY A 123 7.96 -17.32 -9.42
CA GLY A 123 7.66 -17.97 -10.71
C GLY A 123 6.24 -17.74 -11.23
N THR A 124 5.39 -16.98 -10.51
CA THR A 124 4.02 -16.68 -10.96
C THR A 124 3.99 -15.57 -12.02
N ARG A 125 2.96 -15.59 -12.84
CA ARG A 125 2.63 -14.50 -13.77
C ARG A 125 1.50 -13.65 -13.22
N VAL A 126 1.71 -12.35 -13.18
CA VAL A 126 0.83 -11.40 -12.51
C VAL A 126 0.21 -10.44 -13.52
N LEU A 127 -1.11 -10.33 -13.53
CA LEU A 127 -1.83 -9.24 -14.19
C LEU A 127 -2.02 -8.11 -13.17
N LEU A 128 -1.34 -6.97 -13.39
CA LEU A 128 -1.41 -5.79 -12.54
C LEU A 128 -2.26 -4.71 -13.20
N ILE A 129 -3.41 -4.42 -12.61
CA ILE A 129 -4.35 -3.40 -13.09
C ILE A 129 -4.06 -2.10 -12.35
N GLY A 130 -3.48 -1.13 -13.08
CA GLY A 130 -3.02 0.15 -12.56
C GLY A 130 -1.53 0.39 -12.80
N ALA A 131 -1.11 1.66 -12.76
CA ALA A 131 0.29 2.09 -12.84
C ALA A 131 0.54 3.32 -11.95
N GLY A 132 -0.29 3.50 -10.92
CA GLY A 132 -0.11 4.50 -9.87
C GLY A 132 0.94 4.09 -8.84
N PRO A 133 1.15 4.90 -7.79
CA PRO A 133 2.18 4.63 -6.77
C PRO A 133 2.08 3.24 -6.12
N ALA A 134 0.87 2.81 -5.72
CA ALA A 134 0.67 1.47 -5.13
C ALA A 134 0.99 0.35 -6.13
N ALA A 135 0.53 0.47 -7.40
CA ALA A 135 0.85 -0.49 -8.45
C ALA A 135 2.36 -0.57 -8.72
N ARG A 136 3.04 0.58 -8.77
CA ARG A 136 4.50 0.62 -8.95
C ARG A 136 5.24 -0.07 -7.80
N ALA A 137 4.87 0.24 -6.57
CA ALA A 137 5.46 -0.40 -5.39
C ALA A 137 5.21 -1.92 -5.41
N THR A 138 4.00 -2.35 -5.73
CA THR A 138 3.62 -3.75 -5.91
C THR A 138 4.47 -4.44 -6.97
N ALA A 139 4.61 -3.83 -8.14
CA ALA A 139 5.40 -4.38 -9.23
C ALA A 139 6.87 -4.57 -8.84
N LEU A 140 7.45 -3.62 -8.11
CA LEU A 140 8.80 -3.75 -7.58
C LEU A 140 8.93 -4.93 -6.60
N GLU A 141 8.05 -4.99 -5.61
CA GLU A 141 8.10 -6.04 -4.57
C GLU A 141 7.90 -7.45 -5.17
N LEU A 142 6.99 -7.61 -6.13
CA LEU A 142 6.79 -8.87 -6.85
C LEU A 142 8.00 -9.25 -7.70
N SER A 143 8.65 -8.28 -8.35
CA SER A 143 9.88 -8.54 -9.10
C SER A 143 11.00 -9.00 -8.17
N LEU A 144 11.16 -8.36 -7.01
CA LEU A 144 12.12 -8.77 -5.98
C LEU A 144 11.79 -10.15 -5.39
N ALA A 145 10.49 -10.49 -5.29
CA ALA A 145 10.01 -11.82 -4.91
C ALA A 145 10.08 -12.85 -6.04
N ARG A 146 10.73 -12.50 -7.19
CA ARG A 146 10.95 -13.41 -8.33
C ARG A 146 9.68 -13.90 -9.02
N ALA A 147 8.64 -13.07 -9.09
CA ALA A 147 7.56 -13.31 -10.04
C ALA A 147 8.13 -13.45 -11.46
N ALA A 148 7.60 -14.40 -12.25
CA ALA A 148 8.13 -14.68 -13.57
C ALA A 148 7.85 -13.56 -14.58
N GLU A 149 6.68 -12.90 -14.46
CA GLU A 149 6.27 -11.84 -15.37
C GLU A 149 5.22 -10.94 -14.72
N ILE A 150 5.31 -9.64 -14.96
CA ILE A 150 4.30 -8.65 -14.56
C ILE A 150 3.67 -8.04 -15.81
N ILE A 151 2.39 -8.32 -16.05
CA ILE A 151 1.62 -7.80 -17.16
C ILE A 151 0.86 -6.57 -16.69
N VAL A 152 1.27 -5.39 -17.11
CA VAL A 152 0.70 -4.11 -16.67
C VAL A 152 -0.47 -3.71 -17.58
N CYS A 153 -1.63 -3.46 -16.96
CA CYS A 153 -2.84 -2.99 -17.65
C CYS A 153 -3.36 -1.70 -17.01
N THR A 154 -3.45 -0.61 -17.75
CA THR A 154 -4.00 0.66 -17.25
C THR A 154 -4.59 1.50 -18.37
N ARG A 155 -5.55 2.37 -18.03
CA ARG A 155 -6.22 3.29 -19.00
C ARG A 155 -5.25 4.23 -19.72
N THR A 156 -4.15 4.58 -19.09
CA THR A 156 -3.14 5.50 -19.65
C THR A 156 -1.94 4.67 -20.10
N SER A 157 -1.84 4.43 -21.41
CA SER A 157 -0.79 3.60 -22.03
C SER A 157 0.63 4.08 -21.72
N GLU A 158 0.81 5.41 -21.65
CA GLU A 158 2.11 6.02 -21.33
C GLU A 158 2.57 5.66 -19.89
N ARG A 159 1.63 5.54 -18.95
CA ARG A 159 1.96 5.10 -17.56
C ARG A 159 2.32 3.62 -17.50
N ALA A 160 1.68 2.78 -18.35
CA ALA A 160 2.07 1.39 -18.44
C ALA A 160 3.47 1.26 -19.03
N ALA A 161 3.77 1.98 -20.13
CA ALA A 161 5.08 1.98 -20.75
C ALA A 161 6.18 2.45 -19.79
N ASP A 162 5.96 3.56 -19.04
CA ASP A 162 6.90 4.06 -18.04
C ASP A 162 7.15 3.03 -16.92
N LEU A 163 6.11 2.31 -16.48
CA LEU A 163 6.29 1.27 -15.47
C LEU A 163 7.04 0.06 -16.01
N VAL A 164 6.71 -0.41 -17.21
CA VAL A 164 7.41 -1.54 -17.86
C VAL A 164 8.88 -1.19 -18.12
N GLU A 165 9.18 0.02 -18.60
CA GLU A 165 10.56 0.51 -18.77
C GLU A 165 11.31 0.53 -17.42
N ALA A 166 10.68 1.06 -16.37
CA ALA A 166 11.28 1.10 -15.04
C ALA A 166 11.58 -0.30 -14.49
N LEU A 167 10.70 -1.28 -14.72
CA LEU A 167 10.90 -2.67 -14.34
C LEU A 167 12.06 -3.32 -15.10
N GLY A 168 12.29 -2.92 -16.35
CA GLY A 168 13.44 -3.36 -17.14
C GLY A 168 14.81 -3.03 -16.54
N ALA A 169 14.86 -2.08 -15.59
CA ALA A 169 16.07 -1.78 -14.81
C ALA A 169 16.21 -2.60 -13.51
N VAL A 170 15.20 -3.40 -13.16
CA VAL A 170 15.22 -4.28 -11.98
C VAL A 170 15.77 -5.65 -12.38
N ASP A 171 16.81 -6.11 -11.70
CA ASP A 171 17.48 -7.36 -12.01
C ASP A 171 16.52 -8.56 -11.95
N GLY A 172 16.43 -9.29 -13.05
CA GLY A 172 15.60 -10.49 -13.22
C GLY A 172 14.12 -10.21 -13.39
N ALA A 173 13.67 -8.93 -13.47
CA ALA A 173 12.28 -8.61 -13.72
C ALA A 173 11.93 -8.76 -15.21
N THR A 174 10.76 -9.34 -15.47
CA THR A 174 10.13 -9.38 -16.79
C THR A 174 8.80 -8.68 -16.75
N ALA A 175 8.55 -7.77 -17.68
CA ALA A 175 7.31 -7.02 -17.73
C ALA A 175 6.79 -6.84 -19.15
N ALA A 176 5.46 -6.85 -19.29
CA ALA A 176 4.76 -6.64 -20.56
C ALA A 176 3.57 -5.70 -20.35
N MET A 177 3.00 -5.21 -21.44
CA MET A 177 1.77 -4.40 -21.42
C MET A 177 0.60 -5.20 -21.93
N LEU A 178 -0.57 -5.04 -21.31
CA LEU A 178 -1.86 -5.46 -21.82
C LEU A 178 -2.71 -4.21 -22.13
N PRO A 179 -3.28 -4.07 -23.34
CA PRO A 179 -4.17 -2.96 -23.65
C PRO A 179 -5.38 -2.92 -22.72
N TRP A 180 -5.73 -1.72 -22.25
CA TRP A 180 -6.91 -1.51 -21.42
C TRP A 180 -8.20 -1.72 -22.24
N GLN A 181 -9.14 -2.44 -21.62
CA GLN A 181 -10.52 -2.58 -22.09
C GLN A 181 -11.47 -2.45 -20.88
N PRO A 182 -12.74 -2.01 -21.06
CA PRO A 182 -13.73 -2.02 -19.98
C PRO A 182 -13.98 -3.41 -19.40
N GLU A 183 -13.83 -4.46 -20.21
CA GLU A 183 -13.77 -5.85 -19.82
C GLU A 183 -12.42 -6.44 -20.26
N ILE A 184 -11.67 -6.96 -19.30
CA ILE A 184 -10.35 -7.56 -19.55
C ILE A 184 -10.49 -9.08 -19.45
N THR A 185 -10.14 -9.77 -20.52
CA THR A 185 -9.96 -11.22 -20.47
C THR A 185 -8.62 -11.52 -19.80
N VAL A 186 -8.65 -12.20 -18.65
CA VAL A 186 -7.45 -12.64 -17.94
C VAL A 186 -6.69 -13.64 -18.83
N PRO A 187 -5.41 -13.36 -19.19
CA PRO A 187 -4.63 -14.28 -20.01
C PRO A 187 -4.48 -15.66 -19.34
N GLU A 188 -4.51 -16.73 -20.14
CA GLU A 188 -4.51 -18.12 -19.63
C GLU A 188 -3.29 -18.45 -18.73
N GLN A 189 -2.16 -17.83 -18.98
CA GLN A 189 -0.92 -18.05 -18.24
C GLN A 189 -0.81 -17.26 -16.93
N VAL A 190 -1.78 -16.40 -16.63
CA VAL A 190 -1.78 -15.59 -15.39
C VAL A 190 -2.19 -16.47 -14.21
N ASP A 191 -1.50 -16.28 -13.09
CA ASP A 191 -1.77 -16.95 -11.81
C ASP A 191 -2.42 -15.98 -10.81
N ILE A 192 -1.97 -14.73 -10.82
CA ILE A 192 -2.37 -13.70 -9.87
C ILE A 192 -2.93 -12.47 -10.62
N VAL A 193 -4.08 -11.97 -10.20
CA VAL A 193 -4.66 -10.70 -10.69
C VAL A 193 -4.68 -9.69 -9.55
N ILE A 194 -4.12 -8.50 -9.76
CA ILE A 194 -4.05 -7.45 -8.74
C ILE A 194 -4.67 -6.17 -9.29
N SER A 195 -5.65 -5.63 -8.56
CA SER A 195 -6.22 -4.31 -8.83
C SER A 195 -5.64 -3.27 -7.87
N ALA A 196 -5.00 -2.25 -8.43
CA ALA A 196 -4.48 -1.07 -7.73
C ALA A 196 -5.04 0.23 -8.32
N VAL A 197 -6.34 0.21 -8.63
CA VAL A 197 -7.12 1.36 -9.08
C VAL A 197 -8.32 1.55 -8.14
N PRO A 198 -8.94 2.75 -8.09
CA PRO A 198 -10.20 2.91 -7.37
C PRO A 198 -11.27 1.92 -7.86
N ALA A 199 -12.10 1.40 -6.95
CA ALA A 199 -13.07 0.35 -7.26
C ALA A 199 -14.03 0.72 -8.41
N GLU A 200 -14.45 1.99 -8.46
CA GLU A 200 -15.31 2.53 -9.52
C GLU A 200 -14.60 2.63 -10.89
N ALA A 201 -13.29 2.55 -10.90
CA ALA A 201 -12.47 2.60 -12.11
C ALA A 201 -11.95 1.23 -12.54
N ALA A 202 -12.23 0.19 -11.75
CA ALA A 202 -11.81 -1.17 -12.07
C ALA A 202 -12.57 -1.72 -13.27
N PRO A 203 -11.90 -2.48 -14.17
CA PRO A 203 -12.58 -3.15 -15.29
C PRO A 203 -13.35 -4.37 -14.78
N SER A 204 -14.31 -4.85 -15.55
CA SER A 204 -14.80 -6.22 -15.36
C SER A 204 -13.76 -7.24 -15.85
N LEU A 205 -13.78 -8.44 -15.23
CA LEU A 205 -12.85 -9.52 -15.58
C LEU A 205 -13.61 -10.70 -16.18
N ALA A 206 -13.18 -11.13 -17.37
CA ALA A 206 -13.59 -12.37 -17.99
C ALA A 206 -12.47 -13.42 -17.87
N GLY A 207 -12.82 -14.69 -17.87
CA GLY A 207 -11.84 -15.80 -17.83
C GLY A 207 -11.22 -16.05 -16.45
N LEU A 208 -11.86 -15.56 -15.38
CA LEU A 208 -11.46 -15.94 -14.02
C LEU A 208 -11.66 -17.44 -13.78
N ARG A 209 -10.68 -18.08 -13.15
CA ARG A 209 -10.67 -19.50 -12.81
C ARG A 209 -10.48 -19.68 -11.31
N LYS A 210 -10.84 -20.84 -10.80
CA LYS A 210 -10.74 -21.20 -9.36
C LYS A 210 -9.29 -21.26 -8.83
N ASP A 211 -8.33 -21.43 -9.73
CA ASP A 211 -6.89 -21.49 -9.42
C ASP A 211 -6.20 -20.14 -9.44
N HIS A 212 -6.91 -19.06 -9.80
CA HIS A 212 -6.39 -17.70 -9.65
C HIS A 212 -6.39 -17.23 -8.18
N VAL A 213 -5.42 -16.38 -7.86
CA VAL A 213 -5.45 -15.50 -6.70
C VAL A 213 -5.76 -14.08 -7.17
N VAL A 214 -6.76 -13.44 -6.58
CA VAL A 214 -7.21 -12.11 -6.98
C VAL A 214 -7.13 -11.16 -5.79
N ALA A 215 -6.41 -10.06 -5.91
CA ALA A 215 -6.24 -9.05 -4.86
C ALA A 215 -6.73 -7.68 -5.32
N ASP A 216 -7.35 -6.91 -4.42
CA ASP A 216 -7.77 -5.52 -4.70
C ASP A 216 -7.42 -4.62 -3.52
N PHE A 217 -6.76 -3.49 -3.81
CA PHE A 217 -6.39 -2.48 -2.81
C PHE A 217 -7.57 -1.66 -2.26
N ALA A 218 -8.73 -1.73 -2.90
CA ALA A 218 -9.88 -0.93 -2.49
C ALA A 218 -10.35 -1.32 -1.08
N LEU A 219 -10.23 -0.39 -0.14
CA LEU A 219 -10.69 -0.54 1.22
C LEU A 219 -12.17 -0.17 1.29
N MET A 220 -13.03 -1.16 1.47
CA MET A 220 -14.48 -1.02 1.43
C MET A 220 -15.14 -1.93 2.47
N SER A 221 -16.33 -1.53 2.98
CA SER A 221 -17.14 -2.36 3.87
C SER A 221 -17.79 -3.57 3.17
N GLN A 222 -17.89 -3.53 1.84
CA GLN A 222 -18.35 -4.64 1.02
C GLN A 222 -17.24 -5.05 0.05
N PRO A 223 -17.17 -6.31 -0.38
CA PRO A 223 -16.17 -6.76 -1.33
C PRO A 223 -16.15 -5.89 -2.59
N ALA A 224 -14.96 -5.41 -2.98
CA ALA A 224 -14.78 -4.70 -4.24
C ALA A 224 -15.27 -5.56 -5.43
N PRO A 225 -15.72 -4.94 -6.54
CA PRO A 225 -16.30 -5.69 -7.68
C PRO A 225 -15.42 -6.83 -8.20
N ILE A 226 -14.10 -6.63 -8.25
CA ILE A 226 -13.14 -7.66 -8.68
C ILE A 226 -13.05 -8.80 -7.65
N VAL A 227 -13.04 -8.49 -6.36
CA VAL A 227 -13.04 -9.47 -5.26
C VAL A 227 -14.33 -10.30 -5.29
N ALA A 228 -15.48 -9.65 -5.42
CA ALA A 228 -16.78 -10.33 -5.53
C ALA A 228 -16.84 -11.25 -6.77
N ALA A 229 -16.28 -10.81 -7.90
CA ALA A 229 -16.19 -11.64 -9.11
C ALA A 229 -15.29 -12.87 -8.88
N ALA A 230 -14.14 -12.71 -8.20
CA ALA A 230 -13.25 -13.81 -7.87
C ALA A 230 -13.96 -14.87 -6.99
N GLN A 231 -14.60 -14.42 -5.91
CA GLN A 231 -15.36 -15.28 -5.00
C GLN A 231 -16.45 -16.07 -5.73
N LYS A 232 -17.18 -15.43 -6.65
CA LYS A 232 -18.22 -16.07 -7.48
C LYS A 232 -17.66 -17.20 -8.36
N HIS A 233 -16.41 -17.09 -8.80
CA HIS A 233 -15.74 -18.13 -9.61
C HIS A 233 -14.96 -19.14 -8.76
N GLY A 234 -15.01 -19.02 -7.43
CA GLY A 234 -14.30 -19.91 -6.49
C GLY A 234 -12.80 -19.69 -6.46
N ALA A 235 -12.33 -18.54 -6.95
CA ALA A 235 -10.94 -18.10 -6.86
C ALA A 235 -10.62 -17.63 -5.43
N CYS A 236 -9.34 -17.74 -5.04
CA CYS A 236 -8.86 -17.11 -3.82
C CYS A 236 -8.95 -15.58 -3.96
N ALA A 237 -9.54 -14.91 -2.98
CA ALA A 237 -9.77 -13.48 -3.04
C ALA A 237 -9.17 -12.79 -1.80
N ILE A 238 -8.28 -11.83 -2.04
CA ILE A 238 -7.61 -11.00 -1.03
C ILE A 238 -8.20 -9.60 -1.14
N ASP A 239 -8.87 -9.15 -0.11
CA ASP A 239 -9.51 -7.84 -0.11
C ASP A 239 -8.58 -6.72 0.37
N GLY A 240 -9.02 -5.47 0.20
CA GLY A 240 -8.27 -4.31 0.64
C GLY A 240 -8.09 -4.23 2.16
N LEU A 241 -8.95 -4.90 2.92
CA LEU A 241 -8.86 -4.97 4.36
C LEU A 241 -7.63 -5.77 4.80
N GLU A 242 -7.42 -6.97 4.22
CA GLU A 242 -6.24 -7.81 4.50
C GLU A 242 -4.95 -7.08 4.12
N ILE A 243 -4.90 -6.49 2.91
CA ILE A 243 -3.73 -5.72 2.44
C ILE A 243 -3.43 -4.53 3.37
N HIS A 244 -4.47 -3.84 3.85
CA HIS A 244 -4.31 -2.68 4.71
C HIS A 244 -3.83 -3.06 6.11
N CYS A 245 -4.26 -4.21 6.64
CA CYS A 245 -3.75 -4.73 7.91
C CYS A 245 -2.26 -5.02 7.85
N GLU A 246 -1.81 -5.74 6.82
CA GLU A 246 -0.39 -6.05 6.63
C GLU A 246 0.45 -4.76 6.45
N LYS A 247 -0.05 -3.81 5.66
CA LYS A 247 0.60 -2.51 5.53
C LYS A 247 0.70 -1.79 6.88
N THR A 248 -0.38 -1.77 7.67
CA THR A 248 -0.41 -1.11 8.98
C THR A 248 0.58 -1.77 9.95
N ALA A 249 0.70 -3.10 9.90
CA ALA A 249 1.69 -3.84 10.68
C ALA A 249 3.12 -3.43 10.32
N ILE A 250 3.43 -3.30 9.03
CA ILE A 250 4.74 -2.84 8.54
C ILE A 250 5.03 -1.40 9.00
N ASP A 251 4.04 -0.52 8.92
CA ASP A 251 4.17 0.88 9.36
C ASP A 251 4.43 0.95 10.87
N PHE A 252 3.69 0.19 11.65
CA PHE A 252 3.84 0.08 13.10
C PHE A 252 5.23 -0.45 13.50
N HIS A 253 5.65 -1.55 12.86
CA HIS A 253 6.99 -2.12 13.08
C HIS A 253 8.10 -1.11 12.77
N THR A 254 7.97 -0.36 11.69
CA THR A 254 8.97 0.64 11.28
C THR A 254 9.22 1.69 12.37
N TRP A 255 8.19 2.12 13.09
CA TRP A 255 8.35 3.13 14.14
C TRP A 255 8.72 2.57 15.50
N THR A 256 8.20 1.38 15.85
CA THR A 256 8.26 0.82 17.19
C THR A 256 9.28 -0.30 17.34
N GLY A 257 9.62 -0.98 16.25
CA GLY A 257 10.40 -2.23 16.26
C GLY A 257 9.63 -3.44 16.78
N LEU A 258 8.30 -3.31 16.99
CA LEU A 258 7.41 -4.37 17.46
C LEU A 258 6.44 -4.78 16.36
N ASP A 259 6.02 -6.04 16.37
CA ASP A 259 4.99 -6.55 15.47
C ASP A 259 3.64 -6.44 16.18
N PRO A 260 2.63 -5.77 15.59
CA PRO A 260 1.29 -5.73 16.14
C PRO A 260 0.55 -7.05 15.83
N ASP A 261 -0.51 -7.31 16.59
CA ASP A 261 -1.44 -8.41 16.29
C ASP A 261 -2.26 -8.05 15.03
N THR A 262 -2.04 -8.77 13.93
CA THR A 262 -2.72 -8.53 12.66
C THR A 262 -4.17 -8.97 12.68
N ASP A 263 -4.54 -9.96 13.50
CA ASP A 263 -5.94 -10.38 13.68
C ASP A 263 -6.72 -9.26 14.38
N LEU A 264 -6.14 -8.66 15.42
CA LEU A 264 -6.71 -7.49 16.07
C LEU A 264 -6.87 -6.32 15.07
N LEU A 265 -5.85 -6.03 14.26
CA LEU A 265 -5.96 -4.96 13.25
C LEU A 265 -7.10 -5.23 12.26
N ARG A 266 -7.31 -6.49 11.89
CA ARG A 266 -8.40 -6.90 10.99
C ARG A 266 -9.77 -6.67 11.63
N GLU A 267 -9.96 -7.10 12.87
CA GLU A 267 -11.20 -6.88 13.62
C GLU A 267 -11.52 -5.39 13.75
N LEU A 268 -10.55 -4.59 14.13
CA LEU A 268 -10.69 -3.13 14.28
C LEU A 268 -11.03 -2.43 12.96
N LEU A 269 -10.40 -2.85 11.87
CA LEU A 269 -10.65 -2.26 10.57
C LEU A 269 -12.05 -2.62 10.05
N ASP A 270 -12.49 -3.86 10.27
CA ASP A 270 -13.85 -4.28 9.94
C ASP A 270 -14.88 -3.51 10.77
N GLU A 271 -14.65 -3.34 12.08
CA GLU A 271 -15.50 -2.50 12.96
C GLU A 271 -15.59 -1.07 12.43
N TYR A 272 -14.44 -0.46 12.10
CA TYR A 272 -14.38 0.92 11.59
C TYR A 272 -15.16 1.11 10.28
N LEU A 273 -15.09 0.15 9.38
CA LEU A 273 -15.75 0.22 8.07
C LEU A 273 -17.26 0.00 8.15
N ASN A 274 -17.75 -0.62 9.23
CA ASN A 274 -19.17 -0.93 9.44
C ASN A 274 -19.85 0.00 10.45
N ALA A 275 -19.12 0.95 11.06
CA ALA A 275 -19.64 1.96 11.99
C ALA A 275 -20.27 3.14 11.23
#